data_21b32cdc4a9697f8b9d531116f63fac6
#
_entry.id   21b32cdc4a9697f8b9d531116f63fac6
#
_cell.length_a   1.000
_cell.length_b   1.000
_cell.length_c   1.000
_cell.angle_alpha   90.00
_cell.angle_beta   90.00
_cell.angle_gamma   90.00
#
_symmetry.space_group_name_H-M   'P 1'
#
loop_
_entity.id
_entity.type
_entity.pdbx_description
1 polymer ?
#
loop_
_entity_poly.entity_id
_entity_poly.type
_entity_poly.pdbx_seq_one_letter_code
_entity_poly.pdbx_strand_id
1 'polypeptide(L)'
;MKESKFEAQFGKMVKRLGGLSYKWVSPGNAGVPDRIVFFSPGTRIGETLVEGIWFVELKSTKGRLTPRQRHQHDRLRQRMARVLTLWPDTPQVPVSHQLMKAVCLYRARLSLEESTATPPRAKVQYVDVCTSIEEV
;
A
#
# COMPACT_ATOMS: atom_id res chain seq x y z
N MET A 1 4.54 -17.64 -1.17
CA MET A 1 3.66 -17.54 0.01
C MET A 1 2.23 -17.32 -0.43
N LYS A 2 1.33 -18.03 0.19
CA LYS A 2 -0.11 -17.85 -0.09
C LYS A 2 -0.59 -16.50 0.45
N GLU A 3 -1.57 -15.93 -0.23
CA GLU A 3 -2.15 -14.64 0.16
C GLU A 3 -2.72 -14.66 1.57
N SER A 4 -3.44 -15.75 1.96
CA SER A 4 -4.01 -15.86 3.29
C SER A 4 -2.98 -15.85 4.40
N LYS A 5 -1.83 -16.47 4.18
CA LYS A 5 -0.73 -16.46 5.14
C LYS A 5 -0.13 -15.07 5.27
N PHE A 6 0.03 -14.37 4.15
CA PHE A 6 0.53 -13.01 4.12
C PHE A 6 -0.43 -12.05 4.83
N GLU A 7 -1.74 -12.21 4.60
CA GLU A 7 -2.75 -11.42 5.29
C GLU A 7 -2.65 -11.59 6.80
N ALA A 8 -2.48 -12.82 7.29
CA ALA A 8 -2.35 -13.09 8.72
C ALA A 8 -1.10 -12.41 9.29
N GLN A 9 0.02 -12.49 8.61
CA GLN A 9 1.26 -11.84 9.02
C GLN A 9 1.11 -10.33 9.04
N PHE A 10 0.48 -9.77 8.03
CA PHE A 10 0.24 -8.34 7.92
C PHE A 10 -0.62 -7.84 9.07
N GLY A 11 -1.73 -8.53 9.36
CA GLY A 11 -2.60 -8.15 10.47
C GLY A 11 -1.89 -8.16 11.82
N LYS A 12 -1.06 -9.16 12.07
CA LYS A 12 -0.26 -9.23 13.31
C LYS A 12 0.73 -8.07 13.41
N MET A 13 1.37 -7.73 12.30
CA MET A 13 2.33 -6.64 12.26
C MET A 13 1.64 -5.30 12.55
N VAL A 14 0.51 -5.03 11.94
CA VAL A 14 -0.25 -3.80 12.18
C VAL A 14 -0.63 -3.70 13.66
N LYS A 15 -1.11 -4.81 14.24
CA LYS A 15 -1.48 -4.84 15.65
C LYS A 15 -0.30 -4.56 16.56
N ARG A 16 0.88 -5.13 16.26
CA ARG A 16 2.09 -4.88 17.06
C ARG A 16 2.52 -3.41 17.01
N LEU A 17 2.24 -2.72 15.93
CA LEU A 17 2.53 -1.29 15.80
C LEU A 17 1.45 -0.41 16.43
N GLY A 18 0.43 -1.02 17.05
CA GLY A 18 -0.66 -0.28 17.66
C GLY A 18 -1.70 0.23 16.66
N GLY A 19 -1.67 -0.26 15.44
CA GLY A 19 -2.60 0.14 14.40
C GLY A 19 -3.85 -0.70 14.36
N LEU A 20 -4.77 -0.28 13.50
CA LEU A 20 -6.00 -1.01 13.21
C LEU A 20 -6.00 -1.42 11.74
N SER A 21 -6.40 -2.65 11.47
CA SER A 21 -6.52 -3.16 10.10
C SER A 21 -7.91 -3.77 9.92
N TYR A 22 -8.66 -3.23 8.98
CA TYR A 22 -10.00 -3.74 8.67
C TYR A 22 -10.04 -4.25 7.24
N LYS A 23 -10.71 -5.37 7.06
CA LYS A 23 -10.98 -5.87 5.73
C LYS A 23 -12.01 -4.96 5.06
N TRP A 24 -11.71 -4.55 3.84
CA TRP A 24 -12.64 -3.71 3.09
C TRP A 24 -13.39 -4.57 2.07
N VAL A 25 -14.70 -4.65 2.25
CA VAL A 25 -15.60 -5.29 1.29
C VAL A 25 -16.55 -4.24 0.79
N SER A 26 -16.57 -4.01 -0.52
CA SER A 26 -17.45 -3.01 -1.13
C SER A 26 -18.35 -3.71 -2.17
N PRO A 27 -19.54 -4.15 -1.78
CA PRO A 27 -20.45 -4.82 -2.72
C PRO A 27 -20.75 -3.94 -3.93
N GLY A 28 -20.67 -4.53 -5.12
CA GLY A 28 -20.89 -3.79 -6.36
C GLY A 28 -19.69 -2.99 -6.85
N ASN A 29 -18.59 -2.95 -6.10
CA ASN A 29 -17.38 -2.19 -6.45
C ASN A 29 -16.17 -3.11 -6.41
N ALA A 30 -16.13 -4.09 -7.30
CA ALA A 30 -15.00 -5.01 -7.37
C ALA A 30 -13.69 -4.27 -7.66
N GLY A 31 -12.61 -4.73 -7.05
CA GLY A 31 -11.28 -4.19 -7.29
C GLY A 31 -10.80 -3.17 -6.28
N VAL A 32 -11.59 -2.84 -5.26
CA VAL A 32 -11.10 -1.99 -4.15
C VAL A 32 -10.00 -2.71 -3.37
N PRO A 33 -9.07 -1.98 -2.74
CA PRO A 33 -8.03 -2.62 -1.92
C PRO A 33 -8.62 -3.49 -0.81
N ASP A 34 -7.89 -4.55 -0.41
CA ASP A 34 -8.35 -5.51 0.58
C ASP A 34 -8.53 -4.94 1.98
N ARG A 35 -7.69 -3.99 2.35
CA ARG A 35 -7.57 -3.54 3.73
C ARG A 35 -7.56 -2.03 3.84
N ILE A 36 -8.13 -1.54 4.93
CA ILE A 36 -7.96 -0.15 5.37
C ILE A 36 -7.17 -0.22 6.67
N VAL A 37 -6.06 0.48 6.72
CA VAL A 37 -5.12 0.45 7.84
C VAL A 37 -4.99 1.84 8.44
N PHE A 38 -5.09 1.91 9.76
CA PHE A 38 -5.00 3.16 10.51
C PHE A 38 -3.82 3.08 11.47
N PHE A 39 -2.88 4.00 11.35
CA PHE A 39 -1.79 4.13 12.30
C PHE A 39 -1.89 5.45 13.05
N SER A 40 -1.69 5.40 14.36
CA SER A 40 -1.71 6.58 15.21
C SER A 40 -0.60 7.56 14.85
N PRO A 41 -0.78 8.85 15.18
CA PRO A 41 0.29 9.83 14.97
C PRO A 41 1.60 9.38 15.62
N GLY A 42 2.69 9.55 14.91
CA GLY A 42 4.02 9.20 15.39
C GLY A 42 4.43 7.75 15.18
N THR A 43 3.53 6.89 14.65
CA THR A 43 3.89 5.49 14.41
C THR A 43 5.01 5.40 13.37
N ARG A 44 6.07 4.64 13.72
CA ARG A 44 7.23 4.48 12.86
C ARG A 44 7.61 3.02 12.72
N ILE A 45 8.26 2.70 11.60
CA ILE A 45 8.98 1.45 11.39
C ILE A 45 10.42 1.87 11.14
N GLY A 46 11.32 1.59 12.10
CA GLY A 46 12.63 2.19 12.08
C GLY A 46 12.50 3.71 12.15
N GLU A 47 13.08 4.42 11.21
CA GLU A 47 12.96 5.88 11.12
C GLU A 47 11.84 6.34 10.21
N THR A 48 11.16 5.41 9.56
CA THR A 48 10.11 5.75 8.61
C THR A 48 8.78 5.98 9.31
N LEU A 49 8.23 7.17 9.15
CA LEU A 49 6.93 7.54 9.69
C LEU A 49 5.84 6.92 8.81
N VAL A 50 4.99 6.09 9.43
CA VAL A 50 3.91 5.41 8.71
C VAL A 50 2.52 5.84 9.18
N GLU A 51 2.43 6.86 9.98
CA GLU A 51 1.16 7.35 10.55
C GLU A 51 0.11 7.64 9.48
N GLY A 52 -1.15 7.54 9.88
CA GLY A 52 -2.28 7.91 9.03
C GLY A 52 -3.00 6.72 8.45
N ILE A 53 -3.76 6.96 7.40
CA ILE A 53 -4.64 5.98 6.79
C ILE A 53 -4.03 5.47 5.49
N TRP A 54 -3.99 4.15 5.34
CA TRP A 54 -3.51 3.49 4.13
C TRP A 54 -4.53 2.49 3.65
N PHE A 55 -4.71 2.44 2.33
CA PHE A 55 -5.49 1.39 1.67
C PHE A 55 -4.50 0.42 1.07
N VAL A 56 -4.61 -0.85 1.45
CA VAL A 56 -3.58 -1.84 1.14
C VAL A 56 -4.18 -3.04 0.43
N GLU A 57 -3.60 -3.35 -0.72
CA GLU A 57 -3.88 -4.58 -1.45
C GLU A 57 -2.77 -5.58 -1.14
N LEU A 58 -3.13 -6.77 -0.66
CA LEU A 58 -2.18 -7.83 -0.36
C LEU A 58 -2.26 -8.89 -1.45
N LYS A 59 -1.13 -9.25 -2.01
CA LYS A 59 -1.05 -10.25 -3.09
C LYS A 59 -0.25 -11.46 -2.65
N SER A 60 -0.44 -12.59 -3.34
CA SER A 60 0.46 -13.73 -3.23
C SER A 60 1.76 -13.41 -3.97
N THR A 61 2.78 -14.24 -3.76
CA THR A 61 4.11 -14.05 -4.37
C THR A 61 4.04 -13.81 -5.88
N LYS A 62 3.15 -14.52 -6.57
CA LYS A 62 3.00 -14.42 -8.02
C LYS A 62 1.74 -13.67 -8.46
N GLY A 63 1.01 -13.12 -7.49
CA GLY A 63 -0.21 -12.40 -7.80
C GLY A 63 0.06 -11.10 -8.56
N ARG A 64 -0.91 -10.68 -9.35
CA ARG A 64 -0.85 -9.43 -10.10
C ARG A 64 -2.13 -8.65 -9.91
N LEU A 65 -2.04 -7.35 -9.99
CA LEU A 65 -3.22 -6.51 -10.02
C LEU A 65 -3.98 -6.78 -11.32
N THR A 66 -5.29 -7.00 -11.19
CA THR A 66 -6.15 -7.08 -12.37
C THR A 66 -6.38 -5.68 -12.93
N PRO A 67 -6.80 -5.55 -14.21
CA PRO A 67 -7.15 -4.25 -14.75
C PRO A 67 -8.22 -3.53 -13.93
N ARG A 68 -9.18 -4.28 -13.38
CA ARG A 68 -10.22 -3.69 -12.53
C ARG A 68 -9.64 -3.15 -11.22
N GLN A 69 -8.72 -3.89 -10.60
CA GLN A 69 -8.04 -3.40 -9.40
C GLN A 69 -7.25 -2.14 -9.69
N ARG A 70 -6.48 -2.10 -10.77
CA ARG A 70 -5.73 -0.90 -11.17
C ARG A 70 -6.67 0.29 -11.36
N HIS A 71 -7.77 0.07 -12.03
CA HIS A 71 -8.76 1.13 -12.28
C HIS A 71 -9.31 1.69 -10.96
N GLN A 72 -9.72 0.81 -10.06
CA GLN A 72 -10.27 1.24 -8.76
C GLN A 72 -9.21 1.92 -7.90
N HIS A 73 -7.99 1.38 -7.88
CA HIS A 73 -6.90 1.99 -7.12
C HIS A 73 -6.59 3.40 -7.65
N ASP A 74 -6.58 3.58 -8.96
CA ASP A 74 -6.33 4.89 -9.57
C ASP A 74 -7.44 5.88 -9.23
N ARG A 75 -8.68 5.44 -9.27
CA ARG A 75 -9.81 6.30 -8.88
C ARG A 75 -9.69 6.78 -7.44
N LEU A 76 -9.24 5.90 -6.55
CA LEU A 76 -9.03 6.27 -5.15
C LEU A 76 -7.86 7.25 -5.00
N ARG A 77 -6.76 7.00 -5.72
CA ARG A 77 -5.60 7.90 -5.69
C ARG A 77 -5.92 9.29 -6.22
N GLN A 78 -6.75 9.38 -7.25
CA GLN A 78 -7.23 10.66 -7.76
C GLN A 78 -7.97 11.47 -6.71
N ARG A 79 -8.47 10.82 -5.68
CA ARG A 79 -9.23 11.43 -4.59
C ARG A 79 -8.44 11.45 -3.29
N MET A 80 -7.12 11.49 -3.42
CA MET A 80 -6.18 11.66 -2.31
C MET A 80 -6.01 10.42 -1.42
N ALA A 81 -6.56 9.28 -1.78
CA ALA A 81 -6.34 8.06 -1.02
C ALA A 81 -4.92 7.54 -1.21
N ARG A 82 -4.30 7.11 -0.12
CA ARG A 82 -2.95 6.52 -0.12
C ARG A 82 -3.11 5.01 -0.29
N VAL A 83 -2.87 4.53 -1.50
CA VAL A 83 -3.09 3.13 -1.87
C VAL A 83 -1.76 2.44 -2.12
N LEU A 84 -1.53 1.33 -1.45
CA LEU A 84 -0.33 0.51 -1.60
C LEU A 84 -0.70 -0.91 -2.03
N THR A 85 0.18 -1.54 -2.80
CA THR A 85 0.11 -2.97 -3.07
C THR A 85 1.34 -3.63 -2.51
N LEU A 86 1.15 -4.69 -1.72
CA LEU A 86 2.25 -5.41 -1.10
C LEU A 86 2.27 -6.85 -1.59
N TRP A 87 3.46 -7.31 -1.97
CA TRP A 87 3.73 -8.71 -2.26
C TRP A 87 4.61 -9.28 -1.17
N PRO A 88 4.45 -10.58 -0.81
CA PRO A 88 5.37 -11.18 0.14
C PRO A 88 6.75 -11.26 -0.49
N ASP A 89 7.74 -10.86 0.29
CA ASP A 89 9.14 -10.97 -0.07
C ASP A 89 9.70 -12.31 0.38
N THR A 90 11.00 -12.44 0.50
CA THR A 90 11.59 -13.68 1.02
C THR A 90 11.15 -13.90 2.47
N PRO A 91 11.11 -15.17 2.94
CA PRO A 91 10.69 -15.45 4.31
C PRO A 91 11.51 -14.74 5.38
N GLN A 92 12.72 -14.32 5.04
CA GLN A 92 13.62 -13.64 5.97
C GLN A 92 13.30 -12.15 6.13
N VAL A 93 12.52 -11.58 5.25
CA VAL A 93 12.18 -10.16 5.29
C VAL A 93 10.89 -9.97 6.08
N PRO A 94 10.89 -9.25 7.21
CA PRO A 94 9.67 -9.00 7.96
C PRO A 94 8.65 -8.20 7.17
N VAL A 95 7.37 -8.47 7.42
CA VAL A 95 6.27 -7.75 6.76
C VAL A 95 6.35 -6.25 7.05
N SER A 96 6.76 -5.87 8.27
CA SER A 96 6.95 -4.46 8.62
C SER A 96 7.97 -3.77 7.71
N HIS A 97 9.02 -4.47 7.33
CA HIS A 97 10.03 -3.93 6.43
C HIS A 97 9.46 -3.69 5.03
N GLN A 98 8.60 -4.58 4.58
CA GLN A 98 7.94 -4.43 3.28
C GLN A 98 7.01 -3.22 3.28
N LEU A 99 6.26 -3.02 4.35
CA LEU A 99 5.42 -1.83 4.48
C LEU A 99 6.26 -0.56 4.50
N MET A 100 7.33 -0.55 5.27
CA MET A 100 8.26 0.59 5.32
C MET A 100 8.79 0.93 3.93
N LYS A 101 9.22 -0.08 3.19
CA LYS A 101 9.74 0.09 1.83
C LYS A 101 8.66 0.69 0.91
N ALA A 102 7.44 0.18 0.99
CA ALA A 102 6.33 0.68 0.16
C ALA A 102 6.03 2.15 0.47
N VAL A 103 6.01 2.52 1.75
CA VAL A 103 5.77 3.90 2.16
C VAL A 103 6.88 4.82 1.65
N CYS A 104 8.14 4.40 1.76
CA CYS A 104 9.27 5.17 1.25
C CYS A 104 9.18 5.37 -0.26
N LEU A 105 8.86 4.31 -1.01
CA LEU A 105 8.71 4.38 -2.46
C LEU A 105 7.55 5.28 -2.85
N TYR A 106 6.44 5.19 -2.15
CA TYR A 106 5.28 6.05 -2.37
C TYR A 106 5.67 7.52 -2.26
N ARG A 107 6.33 7.90 -1.18
CA ARG A 107 6.77 9.28 -0.95
C ARG A 107 7.80 9.75 -1.95
N ALA A 108 8.74 8.89 -2.31
CA ALA A 108 9.75 9.22 -3.31
C ALA A 108 9.11 9.51 -4.67
N ARG A 109 8.15 8.70 -5.07
CA ARG A 109 7.45 8.91 -6.35
C ARG A 109 6.59 10.17 -6.34
N LEU A 110 5.91 10.44 -5.23
CA LEU A 110 5.14 11.69 -5.10
C LEU A 110 6.05 12.90 -5.24
N SER A 111 7.19 12.90 -4.57
CA SER A 111 8.14 14.00 -4.66
C SER A 111 8.66 14.21 -6.08
N LEU A 112 8.95 13.10 -6.78
CA LEU A 112 9.41 13.16 -8.15
C LEU A 112 8.33 13.72 -9.08
N GLU A 113 7.08 13.25 -8.94
CA GLU A 113 5.97 13.75 -9.74
C GLU A 113 5.72 15.23 -9.49
N GLU A 114 5.77 15.69 -8.25
CA GLU A 114 5.60 17.09 -7.93
C GLU A 114 6.69 17.98 -8.55
N SER A 115 7.91 17.48 -8.61
CA SER A 115 9.02 18.26 -9.16
C SER A 115 8.98 18.34 -10.69
N THR A 116 8.28 17.44 -11.36
CA THR A 116 8.25 17.36 -12.82
C THR A 116 6.91 17.71 -13.44
N ALA A 117 5.82 17.69 -12.67
CA ALA A 117 4.48 17.89 -13.20
C ALA A 117 4.16 19.36 -13.47
N THR A 118 3.42 19.62 -14.55
CA THR A 118 2.92 20.94 -14.90
C THR A 118 1.54 20.81 -15.53
N PRO A 119 0.42 21.03 -14.85
CA PRO A 119 0.31 21.41 -13.42
C PRO A 119 0.70 20.25 -12.51
N PRO A 120 1.29 20.55 -11.34
CA PRO A 120 1.98 19.55 -10.55
C PRO A 120 1.09 18.46 -9.96
N ARG A 121 -0.12 18.75 -9.56
CA ARG A 121 -0.86 17.80 -8.75
C ARG A 121 -1.70 16.76 -9.48
N ALA A 122 -1.91 16.93 -10.76
CA ALA A 122 -2.78 16.02 -11.50
C ALA A 122 -2.23 14.59 -11.55
N LYS A 123 -0.91 14.44 -11.57
CA LYS A 123 -0.25 13.14 -11.73
C LYS A 123 0.13 12.46 -10.42
N VAL A 124 0.28 13.23 -9.35
CA VAL A 124 0.72 12.70 -8.05
C VAL A 124 -0.22 11.61 -7.56
N GLN A 125 -1.51 11.76 -7.79
CA GLN A 125 -2.52 10.83 -7.32
C GLN A 125 -2.59 9.53 -8.11
N TYR A 126 -1.90 9.46 -9.23
CA TYR A 126 -1.87 8.27 -10.08
C TYR A 126 -0.65 7.39 -9.85
N VAL A 127 0.19 7.74 -8.89
CA VAL A 127 1.40 6.96 -8.63
C VAL A 127 1.04 5.58 -8.15
N ASP A 128 1.48 4.58 -8.90
CA ASP A 128 1.30 3.19 -8.54
C ASP A 128 2.54 2.72 -7.81
N VAL A 129 2.38 2.34 -6.56
CA VAL A 129 3.49 1.95 -5.70
C VAL A 129 3.31 0.52 -5.22
N CYS A 130 4.31 -0.29 -5.43
CA CYS A 130 4.32 -1.66 -4.94
C CYS A 130 5.71 -2.02 -4.41
N THR A 131 5.78 -3.08 -3.60
CA THR A 131 7.03 -3.53 -3.00
C THR A 131 7.78 -4.54 -3.84
N SER A 132 7.17 -5.06 -4.90
CA SER A 132 7.80 -6.04 -5.76
C SER A 132 8.84 -5.38 -6.65
N ILE A 133 9.98 -6.03 -6.81
CA ILE A 133 11.04 -5.56 -7.72
C ILE A 133 10.53 -5.45 -9.15
N GLU A 134 9.60 -6.31 -9.53
CA GLU A 134 9.03 -6.32 -10.87
C GLU A 134 8.28 -5.04 -11.23
N GLU A 135 7.86 -4.29 -10.21
CA GLU A 135 7.11 -3.06 -10.38
C GLU A 135 7.99 -1.82 -10.44
N VAL A 136 9.26 -1.98 -10.22
CA VAL A 136 10.22 -0.86 -10.18
C VAL A 136 10.74 -0.51 -11.57
#